data_de97a4156addda1e033e5aaa903a3ad3
#
_entry.id   de97a4156addda1e033e5aaa903a3ad3
#
_cell.length_a   1.000
_cell.length_b   1.000
_cell.length_c   1.000
_cell.angle_alpha   90.00
_cell.angle_beta   90.00
_cell.angle_gamma   90.00
#
_symmetry.space_group_name_H-M   'P 1'
#
loop_
_entity.id
_entity.type
_entity.pdbx_description
1 polymer ?
#
loop_
_entity_poly.entity_id
_entity_poly.type
_entity_poly.pdbx_seq_one_letter_code
_entity_poly.pdbx_strand_id
1 'polypeptide(L)'
;DLKAGDVIAYFTGVRAATYEEDFVVRKGIFTENILEAAGIQSPGVTAAPAIGIDLAKWSVELLNKRGVTVTKNESFDPVRKAPPRLNQMDEAQRNALIKKNPDYGVIVCRCEEISKGEILDALNSGLCVPTLDGIKRRLRPGMGRCQGGFCSPLVTEIIAEFLGSDLSSVKKDSPLSHISLGATKSRKNVRGGDINE
;
A
#
# COMPACT_ATOMS: atom_id res chain seq x y z
N ASP A 1 -24.85 -0.26 -29.62
CA ASP A 1 -23.52 -0.57 -30.15
C ASP A 1 -22.51 0.43 -29.61
N LEU A 2 -21.44 -0.05 -28.95
CA LEU A 2 -20.34 0.79 -28.46
C LEU A 2 -19.47 1.25 -29.64
N LYS A 3 -19.12 2.54 -29.64
CA LYS A 3 -18.20 3.13 -30.62
C LYS A 3 -16.86 3.45 -29.97
N ALA A 4 -15.80 3.56 -30.77
CA ALA A 4 -14.47 3.91 -30.25
C ALA A 4 -14.46 5.24 -29.47
N GLY A 5 -15.34 6.20 -29.82
CA GLY A 5 -15.50 7.46 -29.10
C GLY A 5 -16.16 7.35 -27.72
N ASP A 6 -16.74 6.20 -27.38
CA ASP A 6 -17.35 5.97 -26.06
C ASP A 6 -16.33 5.47 -25.03
N VAL A 7 -15.10 5.16 -25.49
CA VAL A 7 -14.01 4.66 -24.64
C VAL A 7 -13.38 5.84 -23.92
N ILE A 8 -13.46 5.84 -22.59
CA ILE A 8 -12.93 6.91 -21.73
C ILE A 8 -11.52 6.61 -21.20
N ALA A 9 -11.07 5.37 -21.25
CA ALA A 9 -9.73 4.98 -20.82
C ALA A 9 -9.30 3.64 -21.45
N TYR A 10 -8.01 3.50 -21.67
CA TYR A 10 -7.35 2.24 -22.00
C TYR A 10 -6.30 1.93 -20.93
N PHE A 11 -6.22 0.67 -20.55
CA PHE A 11 -5.14 0.22 -19.66
C PHE A 11 -4.77 -1.22 -20.00
N THR A 12 -3.53 -1.58 -19.70
CA THR A 12 -3.01 -2.94 -19.85
C THR A 12 -2.41 -3.42 -18.54
N GLY A 13 -2.27 -4.73 -18.41
CA GLY A 13 -1.62 -5.37 -17.28
C GLY A 13 -0.83 -6.59 -17.74
N VAL A 14 0.17 -6.97 -16.95
CA VAL A 14 0.94 -8.19 -17.18
C VAL A 14 0.29 -9.32 -16.39
N ARG A 15 0.00 -10.44 -17.07
CA ARG A 15 -0.47 -11.68 -16.43
C ARG A 15 0.69 -12.63 -16.24
N ALA A 16 0.71 -13.32 -15.09
CA ALA A 16 1.72 -14.31 -14.77
C ALA A 16 1.40 -15.66 -15.46
N ALA A 17 1.42 -15.68 -16.80
CA ALA A 17 1.16 -16.90 -17.55
C ALA A 17 2.42 -17.77 -17.63
N THR A 18 2.23 -19.10 -17.62
CA THR A 18 3.23 -20.12 -17.89
C THR A 18 2.88 -20.87 -19.19
N TYR A 19 3.78 -21.71 -19.67
CA TYR A 19 3.52 -22.55 -20.84
C TYR A 19 2.40 -23.56 -20.63
N GLU A 20 2.18 -23.96 -19.37
CA GLU A 20 1.12 -24.89 -18.97
C GLU A 20 -0.26 -24.27 -19.08
N GLU A 21 -0.37 -22.93 -19.16
CA GLU A 21 -1.60 -22.15 -19.14
C GLU A 21 -2.49 -22.42 -17.91
N ASP A 22 -1.90 -23.01 -16.84
CA ASP A 22 -2.55 -23.36 -15.58
C ASP A 22 -1.66 -22.98 -14.40
N PHE A 23 -2.18 -23.15 -13.20
CA PHE A 23 -1.44 -22.94 -11.96
C PHE A 23 -0.39 -24.03 -11.77
N VAL A 24 0.86 -23.62 -11.63
CA VAL A 24 1.96 -24.49 -11.28
C VAL A 24 2.22 -24.39 -9.80
N VAL A 25 1.66 -25.32 -9.01
CA VAL A 25 1.85 -25.38 -7.54
C VAL A 25 2.47 -26.74 -7.22
N ARG A 26 3.78 -26.75 -6.97
CA ARG A 26 4.51 -28.04 -6.78
C ARG A 26 5.83 -27.86 -6.05
N LYS A 27 6.43 -28.97 -5.62
CA LYS A 27 7.84 -29.06 -5.24
C LYS A 27 8.70 -28.98 -6.50
N GLY A 28 9.87 -28.33 -6.41
CA GLY A 28 10.78 -28.20 -7.55
C GLY A 28 11.13 -29.53 -8.18
N ILE A 29 11.16 -29.58 -9.51
CA ILE A 29 11.43 -30.81 -10.27
C ILE A 29 12.92 -31.10 -10.30
N PHE A 30 13.75 -30.06 -10.44
CA PHE A 30 15.20 -30.19 -10.62
C PHE A 30 15.99 -29.88 -9.34
N THR A 31 15.34 -29.31 -8.33
CA THR A 31 15.99 -28.91 -7.10
C THR A 31 15.09 -29.23 -5.90
N GLU A 32 15.67 -29.83 -4.87
CA GLU A 32 14.93 -30.24 -3.67
C GLU A 32 14.57 -29.08 -2.74
N ASN A 33 15.09 -27.88 -2.98
CA ASN A 33 14.95 -26.72 -2.09
C ASN A 33 14.12 -25.57 -2.66
N ILE A 34 13.36 -25.84 -3.71
CA ILE A 34 12.45 -24.88 -4.32
C ILE A 34 11.02 -25.40 -4.19
N LEU A 35 10.13 -24.48 -3.84
CA LEU A 35 8.68 -24.67 -3.92
C LEU A 35 8.18 -23.67 -4.98
N GLU A 36 7.41 -24.15 -5.92
CA GLU A 36 6.93 -23.35 -7.04
C GLU A 36 5.46 -22.98 -6.83
N ALA A 37 5.17 -21.70 -7.01
CA ALA A 37 3.80 -21.16 -7.13
C ALA A 37 3.82 -20.15 -8.29
N ALA A 38 3.67 -20.65 -9.49
CA ALA A 38 3.80 -19.89 -10.73
C ALA A 38 2.55 -20.01 -11.58
N GLY A 39 2.41 -19.19 -12.60
CA GLY A 39 1.24 -19.22 -13.48
C GLY A 39 -0.06 -18.82 -12.79
N ILE A 40 0.00 -18.19 -11.62
CA ILE A 40 -1.17 -17.85 -10.82
C ILE A 40 -1.87 -16.63 -11.42
N GLN A 41 -2.76 -16.89 -12.33
CA GLN A 41 -3.60 -15.90 -13.00
C GLN A 41 -4.94 -15.74 -12.25
N SER A 42 -6.03 -15.48 -12.96
CA SER A 42 -7.38 -15.51 -12.40
C SER A 42 -7.85 -16.99 -12.30
N PRO A 43 -8.41 -17.41 -11.16
CA PRO A 43 -8.80 -16.69 -9.94
C PRO A 43 -7.78 -16.77 -8.79
N GLY A 44 -6.54 -16.36 -9.02
CA GLY A 44 -5.42 -16.52 -8.09
C GLY A 44 -5.66 -15.95 -6.69
N VAL A 45 -6.30 -14.79 -6.57
CA VAL A 45 -6.61 -14.20 -5.24
C VAL A 45 -7.49 -15.14 -4.42
N THR A 46 -8.48 -15.77 -5.04
CA THR A 46 -9.37 -16.73 -4.38
C THR A 46 -8.63 -18.03 -4.02
N ALA A 47 -7.71 -18.49 -4.86
CA ALA A 47 -6.93 -19.69 -4.65
C ALA A 47 -5.76 -19.52 -3.66
N ALA A 48 -5.29 -18.28 -3.46
CA ALA A 48 -4.09 -17.99 -2.67
C ALA A 48 -4.09 -18.59 -1.25
N PRO A 49 -5.19 -18.62 -0.48
CA PRO A 49 -5.20 -19.23 0.84
C PRO A 49 -4.91 -20.73 0.79
N ALA A 50 -5.50 -21.46 -0.16
CA ALA A 50 -5.28 -22.91 -0.30
C ALA A 50 -3.84 -23.20 -0.75
N ILE A 51 -3.34 -22.47 -1.74
CA ILE A 51 -1.94 -22.56 -2.21
C ILE A 51 -0.98 -22.28 -1.06
N GLY A 52 -1.25 -21.25 -0.26
CA GLY A 52 -0.44 -20.89 0.90
C GLY A 52 -0.36 -21.98 1.95
N ILE A 53 -1.44 -22.72 2.20
CA ILE A 53 -1.47 -23.88 3.12
C ILE A 53 -0.56 -24.99 2.62
N ASP A 54 -0.63 -25.33 1.34
CA ASP A 54 0.17 -26.41 0.77
C ASP A 54 1.66 -26.04 0.75
N LEU A 55 1.99 -24.81 0.34
CA LEU A 55 3.37 -24.33 0.38
C LEU A 55 3.93 -24.29 1.80
N ALA A 56 3.13 -23.90 2.79
CA ALA A 56 3.55 -23.91 4.20
C ALA A 56 3.86 -25.32 4.68
N LYS A 57 2.99 -26.30 4.40
CA LYS A 57 3.22 -27.72 4.74
C LYS A 57 4.52 -28.23 4.11
N TRP A 58 4.71 -28.01 2.82
CA TRP A 58 5.91 -28.46 2.10
C TRP A 58 7.17 -27.74 2.59
N SER A 59 7.07 -26.47 2.98
CA SER A 59 8.19 -25.74 3.59
C SER A 59 8.62 -26.36 4.90
N VAL A 60 7.68 -26.73 5.78
CA VAL A 60 7.96 -27.40 7.04
C VAL A 60 8.62 -28.77 6.79
N GLU A 61 8.08 -29.56 5.87
CA GLU A 61 8.67 -30.86 5.50
C GLU A 61 10.11 -30.71 5.01
N LEU A 62 10.36 -29.71 4.15
CA LEU A 62 11.67 -29.44 3.60
C LEU A 62 12.69 -29.02 4.67
N LEU A 63 12.29 -28.12 5.57
CA LEU A 63 13.14 -27.64 6.66
C LEU A 63 13.48 -28.77 7.63
N ASN A 64 12.49 -29.59 8.00
CA ASN A 64 12.70 -30.75 8.86
C ASN A 64 13.68 -31.77 8.24
N LYS A 65 13.56 -32.06 6.94
CA LYS A 65 14.51 -32.93 6.22
C LYS A 65 15.96 -32.40 6.26
N ARG A 66 16.13 -31.10 6.40
CA ARG A 66 17.44 -30.43 6.50
C ARG A 66 17.92 -30.24 7.93
N GLY A 67 17.25 -30.83 8.90
CA GLY A 67 17.63 -30.75 10.32
C GLY A 67 17.21 -29.44 11.00
N VAL A 68 16.40 -28.61 10.35
CA VAL A 68 15.85 -27.40 10.96
C VAL A 68 14.55 -27.78 11.67
N THR A 69 14.52 -27.73 12.98
CA THR A 69 13.30 -27.99 13.75
C THR A 69 12.32 -26.83 13.60
N VAL A 70 11.16 -27.09 13.04
CA VAL A 70 10.08 -26.11 12.91
C VAL A 70 9.04 -26.39 13.99
N THR A 71 8.81 -25.42 14.87
CA THR A 71 7.80 -25.50 15.92
C THR A 71 6.66 -24.54 15.64
N LYS A 72 5.46 -24.91 16.09
CA LYS A 72 4.29 -24.04 16.00
C LYS A 72 4.49 -22.82 16.89
N ASN A 73 4.17 -21.64 16.38
CA ASN A 73 4.14 -20.42 17.18
C ASN A 73 2.83 -20.37 17.99
N GLU A 74 2.88 -20.75 19.26
CA GLU A 74 1.70 -20.78 20.14
C GLU A 74 1.15 -19.37 20.46
N SER A 75 1.93 -18.32 20.26
CA SER A 75 1.51 -16.91 20.42
C SER A 75 0.97 -16.28 19.14
N PHE A 76 0.84 -17.06 18.06
CA PHE A 76 0.30 -16.55 16.80
C PHE A 76 -1.18 -16.21 16.93
N ASP A 77 -1.52 -14.93 16.74
CA ASP A 77 -2.92 -14.48 16.64
C ASP A 77 -3.34 -14.49 15.15
N PRO A 78 -4.24 -15.40 14.76
CA PRO A 78 -4.75 -15.48 13.39
C PRO A 78 -5.78 -14.40 13.08
N VAL A 79 -6.25 -13.65 14.10
CA VAL A 79 -7.33 -12.68 13.96
C VAL A 79 -6.76 -11.28 13.74
N ARG A 80 -6.81 -10.80 12.52
CA ARG A 80 -6.48 -9.41 12.21
C ARG A 80 -7.72 -8.55 12.34
N LYS A 81 -7.70 -7.60 13.28
CA LYS A 81 -8.75 -6.57 13.38
C LYS A 81 -8.68 -5.63 12.19
N ALA A 82 -9.82 -5.40 11.55
CA ALA A 82 -9.91 -4.40 10.49
C ALA A 82 -9.66 -2.99 11.08
N PRO A 83 -8.87 -2.14 10.40
CA PRO A 83 -8.74 -0.75 10.84
C PRO A 83 -10.08 -0.02 10.73
N PRO A 84 -10.30 0.99 11.59
CA PRO A 84 -11.51 1.81 11.55
C PRO A 84 -11.70 2.47 10.18
N ARG A 85 -12.96 2.61 9.75
CA ARG A 85 -13.35 3.31 8.52
C ARG A 85 -14.43 4.31 8.84
N LEU A 86 -14.09 5.61 8.79
CA LEU A 86 -15.04 6.67 9.14
C LEU A 86 -16.29 6.67 8.26
N ASN A 87 -16.16 6.42 6.98
CA ASN A 87 -17.29 6.39 6.03
C ASN A 87 -18.28 5.24 6.27
N GLN A 88 -17.93 4.27 7.16
CA GLN A 88 -18.79 3.15 7.55
C GLN A 88 -19.38 3.32 8.96
N MET A 89 -19.08 4.42 9.65
CA MET A 89 -19.48 4.69 11.03
C MET A 89 -20.63 5.69 11.08
N ASP A 90 -21.50 5.52 12.07
CA ASP A 90 -22.46 6.54 12.45
C ASP A 90 -21.78 7.71 13.19
N GLU A 91 -22.54 8.76 13.45
CA GLU A 91 -22.03 9.98 14.08
C GLU A 91 -21.50 9.74 15.50
N ALA A 92 -22.16 8.91 16.29
CA ALA A 92 -21.75 8.60 17.65
C ALA A 92 -20.43 7.84 17.68
N GLN A 93 -20.27 6.87 16.78
CA GLN A 93 -19.04 6.10 16.60
C GLN A 93 -17.88 6.98 16.12
N ARG A 94 -18.12 7.87 15.15
CA ARG A 94 -17.13 8.85 14.67
C ARG A 94 -16.68 9.77 15.82
N ASN A 95 -17.61 10.33 16.56
CA ASN A 95 -17.30 11.20 17.68
C ASN A 95 -16.51 10.50 18.79
N ALA A 96 -16.86 9.25 19.10
CA ALA A 96 -16.11 8.46 20.07
C ALA A 96 -14.67 8.18 19.62
N LEU A 97 -14.48 7.87 18.32
CA LEU A 97 -13.17 7.62 17.74
C LEU A 97 -12.31 8.90 17.72
N ILE A 98 -12.89 10.04 17.31
CA ILE A 98 -12.22 11.35 17.29
C ILE A 98 -11.79 11.79 18.69
N LYS A 99 -12.64 11.56 19.71
CA LYS A 99 -12.26 11.83 21.10
C LYS A 99 -11.06 11.02 21.57
N LYS A 100 -10.95 9.78 21.07
CA LYS A 100 -9.83 8.88 21.39
C LYS A 100 -8.55 9.26 20.64
N ASN A 101 -8.68 9.64 19.38
CA ASN A 101 -7.58 10.07 18.53
C ASN A 101 -8.04 11.21 17.60
N PRO A 102 -7.64 12.47 17.87
CA PRO A 102 -8.06 13.65 17.11
C PRO A 102 -7.70 13.61 15.62
N ASP A 103 -6.68 12.85 15.21
CA ASP A 103 -6.30 12.72 13.81
C ASP A 103 -7.42 12.14 12.93
N TYR A 104 -8.35 11.40 13.53
CA TYR A 104 -9.55 10.93 12.82
C TYR A 104 -10.54 12.06 12.52
N GLY A 105 -10.45 13.21 13.20
CA GLY A 105 -11.24 14.40 12.92
C GLY A 105 -10.72 15.23 11.74
N VAL A 106 -9.52 14.95 11.24
CA VAL A 106 -8.89 15.68 10.14
C VAL A 106 -9.16 14.95 8.83
N ILE A 107 -10.13 15.42 8.04
CA ILE A 107 -10.47 14.83 6.75
C ILE A 107 -9.48 15.30 5.68
N VAL A 108 -8.68 14.38 5.18
CA VAL A 108 -7.67 14.58 4.13
C VAL A 108 -8.26 14.41 2.74
N CYS A 109 -8.98 13.33 2.50
CA CYS A 109 -9.65 13.08 1.22
C CYS A 109 -11.17 13.23 1.38
N ARG A 110 -11.74 14.31 0.84
CA ARG A 110 -13.18 14.59 0.90
C ARG A 110 -14.01 13.69 -0.01
N CYS A 111 -13.45 13.25 -1.14
CA CYS A 111 -14.16 12.41 -2.10
C CYS A 111 -14.42 10.99 -1.58
N GLU A 112 -13.46 10.44 -0.80
CA GLU A 112 -13.50 9.10 -0.24
C GLU A 112 -13.70 9.11 1.29
N GLU A 113 -13.86 10.31 1.88
CA GLU A 113 -14.02 10.54 3.33
C GLU A 113 -12.92 9.89 4.18
N ILE A 114 -11.65 10.05 3.78
CA ILE A 114 -10.50 9.50 4.47
C ILE A 114 -9.86 10.54 5.37
N SER A 115 -9.64 10.17 6.64
CA SER A 115 -9.00 10.99 7.66
C SER A 115 -7.48 10.80 7.71
N LYS A 116 -6.79 11.74 8.40
CA LYS A 116 -5.37 11.61 8.75
C LYS A 116 -5.14 10.38 9.62
N GLY A 117 -6.02 10.09 10.59
CA GLY A 117 -5.91 8.92 11.46
C GLY A 117 -5.90 7.60 10.68
N GLU A 118 -6.79 7.44 9.69
CA GLU A 118 -6.80 6.25 8.83
C GLU A 118 -5.50 6.11 8.02
N ILE A 119 -4.95 7.23 7.54
CA ILE A 119 -3.67 7.23 6.79
C ILE A 119 -2.51 6.80 7.70
N LEU A 120 -2.45 7.33 8.92
CA LEU A 120 -1.43 6.95 9.89
C LEU A 120 -1.54 5.48 10.31
N ASP A 121 -2.75 4.97 10.51
CA ASP A 121 -2.97 3.55 10.78
C ASP A 121 -2.49 2.66 9.62
N ALA A 122 -2.73 3.06 8.38
CA ALA A 122 -2.24 2.33 7.22
C ALA A 122 -0.71 2.31 7.17
N LEU A 123 -0.06 3.45 7.41
CA LEU A 123 1.40 3.56 7.45
C LEU A 123 2.01 2.71 8.58
N ASN A 124 1.41 2.73 9.76
CA ASN A 124 1.86 1.96 10.93
C ASN A 124 1.57 0.45 10.82
N SER A 125 0.76 0.02 9.87
CA SER A 125 0.41 -1.41 9.71
C SER A 125 1.57 -2.31 9.30
N GLY A 126 2.70 -1.75 8.88
CA GLY A 126 3.85 -2.48 8.31
C GLY A 126 3.58 -3.11 6.93
N LEU A 127 2.37 -2.97 6.40
CA LEU A 127 1.94 -3.53 5.10
C LEU A 127 1.72 -2.47 4.02
N CYS A 128 1.84 -1.21 4.38
CA CYS A 128 1.66 -0.08 3.46
C CYS A 128 3.03 0.47 3.07
N VAL A 129 3.32 0.52 1.79
CA VAL A 129 4.48 1.25 1.29
C VAL A 129 4.21 2.74 1.48
N PRO A 130 5.10 3.52 2.13
CA PRO A 130 4.89 4.95 2.38
C PRO A 130 5.09 5.78 1.11
N THR A 131 4.19 5.60 0.16
CA THR A 131 4.10 6.32 -1.13
C THR A 131 2.66 6.75 -1.36
N LEU A 132 2.43 7.70 -2.27
CA LEU A 132 1.06 8.12 -2.60
C LEU A 132 0.22 6.96 -3.11
N ASP A 133 0.76 6.14 -4.00
CA ASP A 133 0.03 4.99 -4.53
C ASP A 133 -0.10 3.85 -3.50
N GLY A 134 0.84 3.74 -2.56
CA GLY A 134 0.71 2.82 -1.43
C GLY A 134 -0.51 3.16 -0.56
N ILE A 135 -0.68 4.43 -0.20
CA ILE A 135 -1.87 4.91 0.51
C ILE A 135 -3.13 4.78 -0.35
N LYS A 136 -3.05 5.15 -1.62
CA LYS A 136 -4.16 5.04 -2.57
C LYS A 136 -4.70 3.61 -2.68
N ARG A 137 -3.82 2.61 -2.77
CA ARG A 137 -4.21 1.19 -2.84
C ARG A 137 -4.87 0.69 -1.56
N ARG A 138 -4.52 1.28 -0.41
CA ARG A 138 -5.06 0.87 0.90
C ARG A 138 -6.36 1.57 1.27
N LEU A 139 -6.45 2.87 0.99
CA LEU A 139 -7.48 3.75 1.53
C LEU A 139 -8.25 4.53 0.45
N ARG A 140 -7.81 4.48 -0.82
CA ARG A 140 -8.41 5.13 -1.98
C ARG A 140 -8.24 6.66 -2.13
N PRO A 141 -7.52 7.45 -1.29
CA PRO A 141 -7.32 8.86 -1.62
C PRO A 141 -6.66 8.99 -2.99
N GLY A 142 -7.12 9.94 -3.79
CA GLY A 142 -6.70 10.10 -5.19
C GLY A 142 -7.53 9.30 -6.21
N MET A 143 -8.44 8.41 -5.77
CA MET A 143 -9.33 7.66 -6.65
C MET A 143 -10.71 8.30 -6.82
N GLY A 144 -11.04 9.26 -5.99
CA GLY A 144 -12.30 9.96 -6.04
C GLY A 144 -12.37 11.00 -7.18
N ARG A 145 -13.45 11.76 -7.21
CA ARG A 145 -13.80 12.69 -8.30
C ARG A 145 -12.69 13.67 -8.71
N CYS A 146 -11.90 14.17 -7.74
CA CYS A 146 -10.83 15.14 -8.01
C CYS A 146 -9.50 14.50 -8.45
N GLN A 147 -9.41 13.16 -8.50
CA GLN A 147 -8.21 12.41 -8.88
C GLN A 147 -6.92 12.88 -8.18
N GLY A 148 -7.03 13.17 -6.88
CA GLY A 148 -5.90 13.59 -6.06
C GLY A 148 -5.61 15.10 -6.05
N GLY A 149 -6.36 15.90 -6.82
CA GLY A 149 -6.09 17.33 -6.95
C GLY A 149 -6.07 18.11 -5.62
N PHE A 150 -6.83 17.65 -4.62
CA PHE A 150 -6.85 18.29 -3.29
C PHE A 150 -6.10 17.48 -2.23
N CYS A 151 -6.22 16.15 -2.24
CA CYS A 151 -5.66 15.33 -1.16
C CYS A 151 -4.19 14.98 -1.34
N SER A 152 -3.65 14.94 -2.57
CA SER A 152 -2.26 14.52 -2.79
C SER A 152 -1.21 15.36 -2.04
N PRO A 153 -1.28 16.69 -1.98
CA PRO A 153 -0.35 17.48 -1.18
C PRO A 153 -0.38 17.10 0.31
N LEU A 154 -1.59 16.99 0.88
CA LEU A 154 -1.77 16.64 2.29
C LEU A 154 -1.28 15.21 2.59
N VAL A 155 -1.55 14.26 1.71
CA VAL A 155 -1.02 12.89 1.85
C VAL A 155 0.50 12.88 1.77
N THR A 156 1.10 13.71 0.88
CA THR A 156 2.55 13.85 0.78
C THR A 156 3.15 14.39 2.08
N GLU A 157 2.55 15.41 2.68
CA GLU A 157 2.96 15.97 3.97
C GLU A 157 2.91 14.92 5.09
N ILE A 158 1.81 14.18 5.19
CA ILE A 158 1.66 13.11 6.20
C ILE A 158 2.72 12.02 6.02
N ILE A 159 3.01 11.62 4.78
CA ILE A 159 4.05 10.63 4.51
C ILE A 159 5.44 11.18 4.87
N ALA A 160 5.74 12.43 4.52
CA ALA A 160 7.01 13.07 4.85
C ALA A 160 7.21 13.17 6.37
N GLU A 161 6.19 13.60 7.12
CA GLU A 161 6.18 13.62 8.58
C GLU A 161 6.42 12.22 9.17
N PHE A 162 5.72 11.21 8.66
CA PHE A 162 5.86 9.83 9.11
C PHE A 162 7.28 9.27 8.89
N LEU A 163 7.91 9.63 7.77
CA LEU A 163 9.27 9.22 7.43
C LEU A 163 10.35 10.09 8.09
N GLY A 164 9.99 11.19 8.73
CA GLY A 164 10.96 12.19 9.22
C GLY A 164 11.81 12.79 8.10
N SER A 165 11.23 13.02 6.93
CA SER A 165 11.94 13.40 5.71
C SER A 165 11.33 14.61 5.01
N ASP A 166 12.05 15.16 4.02
CA ASP A 166 11.54 16.27 3.21
C ASP A 166 10.44 15.81 2.22
N LEU A 167 9.57 16.74 1.81
CA LEU A 167 8.53 16.48 0.81
C LEU A 167 9.08 15.94 -0.52
N SER A 168 10.28 16.37 -0.92
CA SER A 168 10.95 15.90 -2.15
C SER A 168 11.38 14.43 -2.10
N SER A 169 11.49 13.85 -0.92
CA SER A 169 11.82 12.43 -0.76
C SER A 169 10.64 11.50 -0.94
N VAL A 170 9.40 12.02 -0.80
CA VAL A 170 8.18 11.24 -0.99
C VAL A 170 8.00 10.85 -2.45
N LYS A 171 7.70 9.58 -2.68
CA LYS A 171 7.50 9.03 -4.02
C LYS A 171 6.03 8.85 -4.34
N LYS A 172 5.72 8.87 -5.63
CA LYS A 172 4.41 8.46 -6.09
C LYS A 172 4.20 6.96 -5.89
N ASP A 173 5.15 6.15 -6.33
CA ASP A 173 5.12 4.68 -6.23
C ASP A 173 6.53 4.08 -6.19
N SER A 174 7.22 4.01 -7.31
CA SER A 174 8.56 3.42 -7.44
C SER A 174 9.68 4.35 -6.92
N PRO A 175 10.89 3.84 -6.69
CA PRO A 175 12.01 4.64 -6.18
C PRO A 175 12.35 5.88 -7.02
N LEU A 176 12.09 5.87 -8.32
CA LEU A 176 12.38 6.96 -9.23
C LEU A 176 11.19 7.87 -9.52
N SER A 177 10.00 7.59 -8.96
CA SER A 177 8.77 8.37 -9.20
C SER A 177 8.65 9.56 -8.26
N HIS A 178 9.57 10.51 -8.35
CA HIS A 178 9.53 11.74 -7.57
C HIS A 178 8.29 12.58 -7.89
N ILE A 179 7.62 13.10 -6.86
CA ILE A 179 6.50 14.04 -7.00
C ILE A 179 7.02 15.45 -7.10
N SER A 180 8.09 15.74 -6.36
CA SER A 180 8.77 17.03 -6.35
C SER A 180 10.27 16.81 -6.42
N LEU A 181 10.97 17.64 -7.16
CA LEU A 181 12.43 17.66 -7.23
C LEU A 181 13.05 18.66 -6.24
N GLY A 182 12.23 19.39 -5.50
CA GLY A 182 12.65 20.39 -4.53
C GLY A 182 11.82 21.68 -4.62
N ALA A 183 12.21 22.68 -3.84
CA ALA A 183 11.54 23.97 -3.84
C ALA A 183 11.82 24.74 -5.14
N THR A 184 10.77 25.28 -5.77
CA THR A 184 10.87 26.10 -7.00
C THR A 184 11.59 27.42 -6.74
N LYS A 185 11.47 27.94 -5.51
CA LYS A 185 12.18 29.15 -5.06
C LYS A 185 13.02 28.75 -3.86
N SER A 186 14.35 28.66 -4.04
CA SER A 186 15.25 28.64 -2.89
C SER A 186 15.09 29.96 -2.16
N ARG A 187 14.73 29.94 -0.88
CA ARG A 187 14.98 31.09 -0.02
C ARG A 187 16.50 31.23 0.07
N LYS A 188 17.13 31.96 -0.88
CA LYS A 188 18.43 32.54 -0.60
C LYS A 188 18.19 33.36 0.65
N ASN A 189 18.88 33.03 1.74
CA ASN A 189 18.96 33.87 2.92
C ASN A 189 19.41 35.25 2.41
N VAL A 190 18.49 36.18 2.27
CA VAL A 190 18.81 37.63 2.30
C VAL A 190 19.09 37.92 3.77
N ARG A 191 20.23 37.41 4.25
CA ARG A 191 20.87 37.98 5.42
C ARG A 191 21.51 39.25 4.90
N GLY A 192 21.07 40.37 5.49
CA GLY A 192 21.54 41.72 5.17
C GLY A 192 23.07 41.76 5.07
N GLY A 193 23.50 42.46 4.05
CA GLY A 193 24.87 42.78 3.77
C GLY A 193 24.85 43.89 2.74
N ASP A 194 25.04 45.08 3.25
CA ASP A 194 25.64 46.23 2.60
C ASP A 194 24.89 46.91 1.42
N ILE A 195 24.01 47.83 1.83
CA ILE A 195 23.82 49.06 1.09
C ILE A 195 25.07 49.93 1.43
N ASN A 196 26.07 49.90 0.57
CA ASN A 196 27.09 50.96 0.46
C ASN A 196 27.59 50.98 -0.95
N GLU A 197 27.41 52.16 -1.53
CA GLU A 197 27.84 52.75 -2.80
C GLU A 197 26.94 52.49 -4.02
#